data_dc58542ecb04bbec3dca54532e00e9b7
#
_entry.id   dc58542ecb04bbec3dca54532e00e9b7
#
_cell.length_a   1.000
_cell.length_b   1.000
_cell.length_c   1.000
_cell.angle_alpha   90.00
_cell.angle_beta   90.00
_cell.angle_gamma   90.00
#
_symmetry.space_group_name_H-M   'P 1'
#
loop_
_entity.id
_entity.type
_entity.pdbx_description
1 polymer ?
#
loop_
_entity_poly.entity_id
_entity_poly.type
_entity_poly.pdbx_seq_one_letter_code
_entity_poly.pdbx_strand_id
1 'polypeptide(L)'
;MDVVRSNVRKLNGTVGVTSVVGKGSIFTIKLPLTLAIIDALLMKTAGQVFALPGTAVEETLLVTEENLSHLTRRKAINLRGEVLGVSKLRELLRFNEPEEGVDADTELPVVVVSTGGRRMGLVVDSFMRRQEMVIKPLAPYLASLPGISGASVMGDGGVVLILDPAELMTLAIEEAL
;
A
#
# COMPACT_ATOMS: atom_id res chain seq x y z
N MET A 1 23.11 -9.74 17.15
CA MET A 1 21.70 -9.60 17.64
C MET A 1 20.78 -8.91 16.62
N ASP A 2 21.28 -8.06 15.75
CA ASP A 2 20.44 -7.36 14.76
C ASP A 2 19.77 -8.30 13.75
N VAL A 3 20.46 -9.37 13.32
CA VAL A 3 19.92 -10.37 12.41
C VAL A 3 18.72 -11.12 13.02
N VAL A 4 18.82 -11.53 14.30
CA VAL A 4 17.72 -12.22 14.99
C VAL A 4 16.53 -11.29 15.16
N ARG A 5 16.77 -10.05 15.57
CA ARG A 5 15.73 -9.03 15.74
C ARG A 5 15.05 -8.69 14.43
N SER A 6 15.82 -8.58 13.35
CA SER A 6 15.29 -8.36 11.99
C SER A 6 14.43 -9.54 11.52
N ASN A 7 14.88 -10.77 11.70
CA ASN A 7 14.13 -11.95 11.29
C ASN A 7 12.83 -12.13 12.09
N VAL A 8 12.86 -11.88 13.40
CA VAL A 8 11.65 -11.94 14.24
C VAL A 8 10.66 -10.84 13.87
N ARG A 9 11.13 -9.63 13.56
CA ARG A 9 10.28 -8.54 13.06
C ARG A 9 9.62 -8.86 11.72
N LYS A 10 10.33 -9.53 10.80
CA LYS A 10 9.74 -9.99 9.52
C LYS A 10 8.59 -10.97 9.71
N LEU A 11 8.56 -11.66 10.85
CA LEU A 11 7.48 -12.57 11.27
C LEU A 11 6.44 -11.86 12.16
N ASN A 12 6.43 -10.52 12.20
CA ASN A 12 5.59 -9.71 13.08
C ASN A 12 5.72 -10.05 14.57
N GLY A 13 6.91 -10.58 14.96
CA GLY A 13 7.23 -10.95 16.33
C GLY A 13 8.00 -9.87 17.08
N THR A 14 8.15 -10.09 18.37
CA THR A 14 8.98 -9.25 19.26
C THR A 14 10.02 -10.08 19.97
N VAL A 15 11.21 -9.48 20.22
CA VAL A 15 12.30 -10.10 20.99
C VAL A 15 12.57 -9.24 22.21
N GLY A 16 12.52 -9.86 23.36
CA GLY A 16 12.95 -9.30 24.64
C GLY A 16 14.18 -10.05 25.18
N VAL A 17 15.05 -9.35 25.91
CA VAL A 17 16.22 -9.92 26.58
C VAL A 17 16.23 -9.44 28.02
N THR A 18 16.39 -10.38 28.95
CA THR A 18 16.63 -10.08 30.35
C THR A 18 17.91 -10.83 30.78
N SER A 19 18.86 -10.12 31.38
CA SER A 19 20.16 -10.72 31.80
C SER A 19 20.49 -10.33 33.21
N VAL A 20 20.98 -11.30 33.96
CA VAL A 20 21.46 -11.12 35.35
C VAL A 20 22.90 -11.65 35.43
N VAL A 21 23.82 -10.79 35.86
CA VAL A 21 25.24 -11.14 35.99
C VAL A 21 25.39 -12.32 36.93
N GLY A 22 26.14 -13.35 36.51
CA GLY A 22 26.37 -14.58 37.25
C GLY A 22 25.20 -15.60 37.21
N LYS A 23 24.04 -15.24 36.66
CA LYS A 23 22.86 -16.12 36.55
C LYS A 23 22.49 -16.50 35.10
N GLY A 24 22.90 -15.67 34.12
CA GLY A 24 22.64 -15.93 32.71
C GLY A 24 21.71 -14.97 32.07
N SER A 25 21.31 -15.24 30.82
CA SER A 25 20.42 -14.38 30.00
C SER A 25 19.20 -15.19 29.51
N ILE A 26 18.04 -14.56 29.54
CA ILE A 26 16.79 -15.12 29.06
C ILE A 26 16.40 -14.31 27.80
N PHE A 27 16.22 -15.02 26.68
CA PHE A 27 15.68 -14.47 25.45
C PHE A 27 14.22 -14.88 25.31
N THR A 28 13.33 -13.88 25.24
CA THR A 28 11.91 -14.11 25.04
C THR A 28 11.53 -13.70 23.63
N ILE A 29 11.12 -14.67 22.80
CA ILE A 29 10.61 -14.43 21.45
C ILE A 29 9.11 -14.65 21.47
N LYS A 30 8.34 -13.61 21.13
CA LYS A 30 6.89 -13.69 20.95
C LYS A 30 6.59 -13.63 19.46
N LEU A 31 5.98 -14.68 18.93
CA LEU A 31 5.54 -14.78 17.54
C LEU A 31 4.00 -14.88 17.52
N PRO A 32 3.31 -14.17 16.61
CA PRO A 32 1.87 -14.38 16.44
C PRO A 32 1.63 -15.79 15.88
N LEU A 33 0.71 -16.51 16.47
CA LEU A 33 0.28 -17.83 15.98
C LEU A 33 -0.67 -17.74 14.77
N THR A 34 -1.21 -16.54 14.50
CA THR A 34 -2.17 -16.31 13.43
C THR A 34 -1.45 -15.80 12.18
N LEU A 35 -1.79 -16.37 11.02
CA LEU A 35 -1.52 -15.77 9.73
C LEU A 35 -2.05 -14.32 9.77
N ALA A 36 -1.26 -13.38 9.27
CA ALA A 36 -1.71 -11.99 9.19
C ALA A 36 -2.86 -11.90 8.18
N ILE A 37 -4.09 -12.01 8.67
CA ILE A 37 -5.29 -11.77 7.88
C ILE A 37 -5.53 -10.27 7.90
N ILE A 38 -5.67 -9.69 6.73
CA ILE A 38 -6.06 -8.30 6.54
C ILE A 38 -7.35 -8.22 5.75
N ASP A 39 -8.21 -7.25 6.09
CA ASP A 39 -9.24 -6.77 5.17
C ASP A 39 -8.56 -5.82 4.18
N ALA A 40 -8.74 -6.05 2.89
CA ALA A 40 -8.13 -5.25 1.84
C ALA A 40 -9.14 -4.87 0.76
N LEU A 41 -8.98 -3.65 0.23
CA LEU A 41 -9.68 -3.20 -0.97
C LEU A 41 -8.91 -3.70 -2.20
N LEU A 42 -9.54 -4.55 -3.00
CA LEU A 42 -9.02 -4.96 -4.29
C LEU A 42 -9.31 -3.88 -5.33
N MET A 43 -8.31 -3.58 -6.14
CA MET A 43 -8.38 -2.61 -7.22
C MET A 43 -7.56 -3.08 -8.41
N LYS A 44 -7.89 -2.61 -9.59
CA LYS A 44 -7.19 -2.92 -10.83
C LYS A 44 -6.42 -1.71 -11.33
N THR A 45 -5.19 -1.92 -11.77
CA THR A 45 -4.35 -0.90 -12.39
C THR A 45 -3.42 -1.57 -13.40
N ALA A 46 -3.31 -1.03 -14.60
CA ALA A 46 -2.48 -1.55 -15.69
C ALA A 46 -2.73 -3.06 -15.94
N GLY A 47 -4.00 -3.47 -15.97
CA GLY A 47 -4.38 -4.87 -16.19
C GLY A 47 -4.15 -5.80 -14.99
N GLN A 48 -3.47 -5.36 -13.92
CA GLN A 48 -3.15 -6.17 -12.74
C GLN A 48 -4.02 -5.84 -11.55
N VAL A 49 -4.23 -6.82 -10.66
CA VAL A 49 -4.99 -6.66 -9.43
C VAL A 49 -4.03 -6.40 -8.26
N PHE A 50 -4.34 -5.37 -7.49
CA PHE A 50 -3.63 -4.98 -6.27
C PHE A 50 -4.58 -4.98 -5.09
N ALA A 51 -4.02 -5.18 -3.91
CA ALA A 51 -4.74 -5.12 -2.64
C ALA A 51 -4.19 -3.97 -1.79
N LEU A 52 -5.04 -3.05 -1.37
CA LEU A 52 -4.70 -2.00 -0.42
C LEU A 52 -5.28 -2.35 0.94
N PRO A 53 -4.45 -2.38 2.02
CA PRO A 53 -4.95 -2.64 3.37
C PRO A 53 -6.09 -1.70 3.74
N GLY A 54 -7.21 -2.25 4.19
CA GLY A 54 -8.44 -1.51 4.50
C GLY A 54 -8.23 -0.48 5.61
N THR A 55 -7.26 -0.71 6.49
CA THR A 55 -6.87 0.24 7.55
C THR A 55 -6.31 1.56 7.01
N ALA A 56 -5.82 1.57 5.77
CA ALA A 56 -5.31 2.77 5.11
C ALA A 56 -6.35 3.42 4.19
N VAL A 57 -7.47 2.76 3.89
CA VAL A 57 -8.55 3.28 3.06
C VAL A 57 -9.47 4.16 3.90
N GLU A 58 -9.52 5.44 3.61
CA GLU A 58 -10.43 6.37 4.27
C GLU A 58 -11.79 6.40 3.54
N GLU A 59 -11.77 6.67 2.25
CA GLU A 59 -12.95 6.65 1.39
C GLU A 59 -12.58 6.39 -0.08
N THR A 60 -13.57 6.09 -0.89
CA THR A 60 -13.43 5.95 -2.35
C THR A 60 -14.40 6.90 -3.03
N LEU A 61 -13.96 7.53 -4.13
CA LEU A 61 -14.75 8.49 -4.89
C LEU A 61 -14.48 8.34 -6.39
N LEU A 62 -15.39 8.89 -7.19
CA LEU A 62 -15.22 9.04 -8.62
C LEU A 62 -15.00 10.54 -8.89
N VAL A 63 -13.98 10.86 -9.66
CA VAL A 63 -13.58 12.24 -9.97
C VAL A 63 -13.45 12.38 -11.47
N THR A 64 -14.04 13.42 -12.07
CA THR A 64 -13.82 13.75 -13.47
C THR A 64 -12.47 14.45 -13.65
N GLU A 65 -11.85 14.33 -14.81
CA GLU A 65 -10.59 15.04 -15.09
C GLU A 65 -10.70 16.57 -14.92
N GLU A 66 -11.88 17.14 -15.17
CA GLU A 66 -12.13 18.56 -14.94
C GLU A 66 -12.00 19.00 -13.48
N ASN A 67 -12.29 18.08 -12.54
CA ASN A 67 -12.15 18.31 -11.11
C ASN A 67 -10.72 18.12 -10.60
N LEU A 68 -9.81 17.69 -11.48
CA LEU A 68 -8.38 17.59 -11.18
C LEU A 68 -7.73 18.95 -11.44
N SER A 69 -7.50 19.72 -10.38
CA SER A 69 -6.76 20.97 -10.45
C SER A 69 -5.26 20.68 -10.57
N HIS A 70 -4.58 21.39 -11.48
CA HIS A 70 -3.13 21.35 -11.55
C HIS A 70 -2.54 22.38 -10.58
N LEU A 71 -2.03 21.92 -9.45
CA LEU A 71 -1.26 22.74 -8.51
C LEU A 71 0.24 22.54 -8.78
N THR A 72 0.84 23.47 -9.49
CA THR A 72 2.25 23.51 -9.89
C THR A 72 2.63 22.30 -10.78
N ARG A 73 3.05 21.18 -10.21
CA ARG A 73 3.41 19.93 -10.91
C ARG A 73 2.57 18.72 -10.48
N ARG A 74 1.58 18.92 -9.59
CA ARG A 74 0.75 17.85 -9.03
C ARG A 74 -0.69 18.02 -9.45
N LYS A 75 -1.35 16.89 -9.71
CA LYS A 75 -2.79 16.84 -9.74
C LYS A 75 -3.31 16.89 -8.31
N ALA A 76 -4.38 17.64 -8.08
CA ALA A 76 -5.03 17.74 -6.78
C ALA A 76 -6.54 17.82 -6.95
N ILE A 77 -7.28 17.35 -5.97
CA ILE A 77 -8.73 17.47 -5.87
C ILE A 77 -9.10 18.31 -4.65
N ASN A 78 -10.23 19.00 -4.74
CA ASN A 78 -10.85 19.61 -3.58
C ASN A 78 -11.80 18.60 -2.94
N LEU A 79 -11.42 18.05 -1.80
CA LEU A 79 -12.25 17.13 -1.04
C LEU A 79 -12.79 17.83 0.20
N ARG A 80 -14.08 18.20 0.16
CA ARG A 80 -14.79 18.89 1.28
C ARG A 80 -14.08 20.15 1.79
N GLY A 81 -13.48 20.94 0.88
CA GLY A 81 -12.76 22.15 1.24
C GLY A 81 -11.28 21.98 1.56
N GLU A 82 -10.79 20.77 1.58
CA GLU A 82 -9.36 20.47 1.71
C GLU A 82 -8.75 20.10 0.35
N VAL A 83 -7.57 20.62 0.07
CA VAL A 83 -6.80 20.27 -1.14
C VAL A 83 -6.03 18.99 -0.88
N LEU A 84 -6.39 17.93 -1.61
CA LEU A 84 -5.77 16.62 -1.51
C LEU A 84 -4.92 16.37 -2.76
N GLY A 85 -3.62 16.14 -2.59
CA GLY A 85 -2.73 15.71 -3.67
C GLY A 85 -3.12 14.33 -4.20
N VAL A 86 -3.07 14.18 -5.53
CA VAL A 86 -3.47 12.95 -6.21
C VAL A 86 -2.34 12.42 -7.07
N SER A 87 -2.06 11.11 -6.98
CA SER A 87 -1.09 10.39 -7.81
C SER A 87 -1.75 9.18 -8.45
N LYS A 88 -1.32 8.82 -9.66
CA LYS A 88 -1.79 7.61 -10.33
C LYS A 88 -0.98 6.41 -9.84
N LEU A 89 -1.64 5.32 -9.43
CA LEU A 89 -0.96 4.11 -8.96
C LEU A 89 -0.02 3.55 -10.02
N ARG A 90 -0.41 3.61 -11.31
CA ARG A 90 0.42 3.15 -12.42
C ARG A 90 1.75 3.91 -12.54
N GLU A 91 1.75 5.23 -12.29
CA GLU A 91 2.94 6.07 -12.33
C GLU A 91 3.85 5.73 -11.15
N LEU A 92 3.31 5.66 -9.92
CA LEU A 92 4.06 5.30 -8.72
C LEU A 92 4.74 3.93 -8.82
N LEU A 93 4.06 2.96 -9.42
CA LEU A 93 4.60 1.62 -9.64
C LEU A 93 5.40 1.49 -10.96
N ARG A 94 5.59 2.60 -11.70
CA ARG A 94 6.39 2.70 -12.93
C ARG A 94 5.93 1.74 -14.05
N PHE A 95 4.62 1.60 -14.23
CA PHE A 95 4.09 0.93 -15.41
C PHE A 95 4.26 1.81 -16.65
N ASN A 96 4.99 1.31 -17.64
CA ASN A 96 5.32 2.04 -18.88
C ASN A 96 4.27 1.88 -19.99
N GLU A 97 3.10 1.32 -19.69
CA GLU A 97 2.05 1.19 -20.70
C GLU A 97 1.39 2.55 -20.96
N PRO A 98 1.19 2.92 -22.25
CA PRO A 98 0.50 4.15 -22.58
C PRO A 98 -0.92 4.10 -22.00
N GLU A 99 -1.37 5.20 -21.41
CA GLU A 99 -2.79 5.39 -21.10
C GLU A 99 -3.56 5.38 -22.43
N GLU A 100 -4.55 4.50 -22.55
CA GLU A 100 -5.59 4.69 -23.56
C GLU A 100 -6.24 6.04 -23.27
N GLY A 101 -6.38 6.89 -24.30
CA GLY A 101 -6.84 8.26 -24.14
C GLY A 101 -8.11 8.32 -23.29
N VAL A 102 -8.00 8.97 -22.16
CA VAL A 102 -9.12 9.17 -21.24
C VAL A 102 -9.88 10.39 -21.73
N ASP A 103 -11.14 10.22 -22.13
CA ASP A 103 -12.02 11.35 -22.43
C ASP A 103 -12.21 12.21 -21.19
N ALA A 104 -12.33 13.54 -21.38
CA ALA A 104 -12.45 14.50 -20.29
C ALA A 104 -13.64 14.21 -19.35
N ASP A 105 -14.68 13.57 -19.85
CA ASP A 105 -15.87 13.14 -19.09
C ASP A 105 -15.69 11.79 -18.36
N THR A 106 -14.51 11.15 -18.47
CA THR A 106 -14.30 9.85 -17.84
C THR A 106 -14.14 10.02 -16.33
N GLU A 107 -14.96 9.30 -15.57
CA GLU A 107 -14.85 9.22 -14.13
C GLU A 107 -13.62 8.38 -13.73
N LEU A 108 -12.71 9.00 -13.01
CA LEU A 108 -11.51 8.36 -12.48
C LEU A 108 -11.77 7.85 -11.06
N PRO A 109 -11.62 6.54 -10.81
CA PRO A 109 -11.72 5.99 -9.47
C PRO A 109 -10.54 6.44 -8.61
N VAL A 110 -10.82 7.10 -7.49
CA VAL A 110 -9.82 7.60 -6.54
C VAL A 110 -10.04 6.98 -5.17
N VAL A 111 -9.01 6.39 -4.60
CA VAL A 111 -8.98 5.96 -3.19
C VAL A 111 -8.29 7.02 -2.37
N VAL A 112 -8.94 7.53 -1.34
CA VAL A 112 -8.30 8.37 -0.34
C VAL A 112 -7.55 7.46 0.63
N VAL A 113 -6.24 7.56 0.60
CA VAL A 113 -5.33 6.79 1.44
C VAL A 113 -4.86 7.67 2.59
N SER A 114 -4.94 7.12 3.81
CA SER A 114 -4.49 7.79 5.04
C SER A 114 -3.51 6.90 5.79
N THR A 115 -2.33 7.41 6.12
CA THR A 115 -1.34 6.72 6.96
C THR A 115 -0.41 7.73 7.63
N GLY A 116 -0.07 7.48 8.89
CA GLY A 116 0.85 8.35 9.64
C GLY A 116 0.43 9.82 9.72
N GLY A 117 -0.87 10.12 9.70
CA GLY A 117 -1.40 11.49 9.70
C GLY A 117 -1.29 12.23 8.36
N ARG A 118 -0.89 11.53 7.30
CA ARG A 118 -0.85 12.06 5.92
C ARG A 118 -1.97 11.45 5.11
N ARG A 119 -2.44 12.20 4.11
CA ARG A 119 -3.51 11.79 3.19
C ARG A 119 -3.10 12.05 1.76
N MET A 120 -3.51 11.16 0.85
CA MET A 120 -3.37 11.35 -0.59
C MET A 120 -4.50 10.66 -1.33
N GLY A 121 -4.84 11.14 -2.52
CA GLY A 121 -5.69 10.44 -3.47
C GLY A 121 -4.85 9.51 -4.35
N LEU A 122 -5.27 8.27 -4.50
CA LEU A 122 -4.64 7.28 -5.37
C LEU A 122 -5.60 6.94 -6.50
N VAL A 123 -5.28 7.35 -7.72
CA VAL A 123 -6.06 7.03 -8.92
C VAL A 123 -5.76 5.61 -9.35
N VAL A 124 -6.80 4.84 -9.62
CA VAL A 124 -6.74 3.47 -10.12
C VAL A 124 -7.65 3.29 -11.33
N ASP A 125 -7.53 2.20 -12.08
CA ASP A 125 -8.36 1.98 -13.26
C ASP A 125 -9.79 1.56 -12.86
N SER A 126 -9.92 0.74 -11.81
CA SER A 126 -11.24 0.36 -11.26
C SER A 126 -11.15 -0.18 -9.84
N PHE A 127 -12.23 0.02 -9.09
CA PHE A 127 -12.45 -0.69 -7.82
C PHE A 127 -13.03 -2.08 -8.09
N MET A 128 -12.70 -3.02 -7.23
CA MET A 128 -13.29 -4.35 -7.26
C MET A 128 -14.16 -4.56 -6.00
N ARG A 129 -13.61 -5.27 -5.02
CA ARG A 129 -14.31 -5.60 -3.77
C ARG A 129 -13.37 -5.53 -2.58
N ARG A 130 -13.92 -5.43 -1.38
CA ARG A 130 -13.17 -5.73 -0.16
C ARG A 130 -13.14 -7.23 0.05
N GLN A 131 -11.99 -7.72 0.50
CA GLN A 131 -11.79 -9.13 0.76
C GLN A 131 -10.77 -9.33 1.88
N GLU A 132 -11.09 -10.25 2.78
CA GLU A 132 -10.10 -10.76 3.73
C GLU A 132 -9.10 -11.64 3.01
N MET A 133 -7.82 -11.43 3.29
CA MET A 133 -6.74 -12.20 2.68
C MET A 133 -5.56 -12.39 3.61
N VAL A 134 -4.81 -13.45 3.36
CA VAL A 134 -3.63 -13.81 4.13
C VAL A 134 -2.41 -13.18 3.47
N ILE A 135 -1.69 -12.32 4.20
CA ILE A 135 -0.42 -11.76 3.72
C ILE A 135 0.66 -12.82 3.80
N LYS A 136 1.37 -13.02 2.70
CA LYS A 136 2.62 -13.74 2.65
C LYS A 136 3.75 -12.75 2.36
N PRO A 137 4.84 -12.76 3.13
CA PRO A 137 6.00 -11.93 2.83
C PRO A 137 6.56 -12.28 1.45
N LEU A 138 7.04 -11.28 0.74
CA LEU A 138 7.72 -11.49 -0.53
C LEU A 138 9.03 -12.26 -0.32
N ALA A 139 9.39 -13.08 -1.29
CA ALA A 139 10.72 -13.68 -1.31
C ALA A 139 11.81 -12.58 -1.32
N PRO A 140 12.99 -12.81 -0.73
CA PRO A 140 14.01 -11.78 -0.56
C PRO A 140 14.39 -11.04 -1.85
N TYR A 141 14.34 -11.70 -3.00
CA TYR A 141 14.64 -11.10 -4.30
C TYR A 141 13.51 -10.22 -4.86
N LEU A 142 12.30 -10.31 -4.30
CA LEU A 142 11.14 -9.46 -4.62
C LEU A 142 10.88 -8.39 -3.53
N ALA A 143 11.59 -8.45 -2.41
CA ALA A 143 11.41 -7.52 -1.30
C ALA A 143 11.85 -6.08 -1.61
N SER A 144 12.43 -5.84 -2.78
CA SER A 144 12.87 -4.53 -3.26
C SER A 144 11.88 -3.86 -4.24
N LEU A 145 10.67 -4.42 -4.41
CA LEU A 145 9.65 -3.79 -5.25
C LEU A 145 9.06 -2.58 -4.52
N PRO A 146 9.29 -1.35 -5.01
CA PRO A 146 8.79 -0.15 -4.35
C PRO A 146 7.27 -0.15 -4.27
N GLY A 147 6.72 0.27 -3.13
CA GLY A 147 5.28 0.36 -2.90
C GLY A 147 4.58 -0.97 -2.62
N ILE A 148 5.31 -2.09 -2.47
CA ILE A 148 4.74 -3.43 -2.25
C ILE A 148 5.20 -4.00 -0.90
N SER A 149 4.25 -4.33 -0.03
CA SER A 149 4.50 -4.93 1.30
C SER A 149 4.48 -6.45 1.32
N GLY A 150 3.81 -7.08 0.35
CA GLY A 150 3.62 -8.53 0.34
C GLY A 150 2.81 -9.02 -0.84
N ALA A 151 2.42 -10.29 -0.77
CA ALA A 151 1.54 -10.90 -1.74
C ALA A 151 0.51 -11.80 -1.06
N SER A 152 -0.60 -12.07 -1.73
CA SER A 152 -1.61 -13.04 -1.33
C SER A 152 -1.99 -13.91 -2.52
N VAL A 153 -2.56 -15.07 -2.23
CA VAL A 153 -3.13 -15.96 -3.24
C VAL A 153 -4.64 -15.91 -3.12
N MET A 154 -5.31 -15.59 -4.20
CA MET A 154 -6.77 -15.57 -4.26
C MET A 154 -7.35 -16.98 -4.36
N GLY A 155 -8.65 -17.12 -4.12
CA GLY A 155 -9.33 -18.41 -4.19
C GLY A 155 -9.33 -19.08 -5.57
N ASP A 156 -9.14 -18.31 -6.62
CA ASP A 156 -8.98 -18.78 -8.01
C ASP A 156 -7.52 -19.17 -8.38
N GLY A 157 -6.60 -19.05 -7.42
CA GLY A 157 -5.17 -19.30 -7.59
C GLY A 157 -4.38 -18.08 -8.12
N GLY A 158 -5.02 -16.97 -8.40
CA GLY A 158 -4.38 -15.72 -8.82
C GLY A 158 -3.52 -15.13 -7.69
N VAL A 159 -2.39 -14.52 -8.06
CA VAL A 159 -1.52 -13.79 -7.11
C VAL A 159 -1.91 -12.32 -7.12
N VAL A 160 -2.08 -11.74 -5.94
CA VAL A 160 -2.35 -10.33 -5.72
C VAL A 160 -1.21 -9.72 -4.92
N LEU A 161 -0.67 -8.61 -5.41
CA LEU A 161 0.33 -7.83 -4.69
C LEU A 161 -0.34 -6.89 -3.69
N ILE A 162 0.21 -6.85 -2.48
CA ILE A 162 -0.31 -6.01 -1.40
C ILE A 162 0.52 -4.74 -1.35
N LEU A 163 -0.17 -3.62 -1.46
CA LEU A 163 0.45 -2.29 -1.45
C LEU A 163 0.91 -1.88 -0.05
N ASP A 164 1.99 -1.13 0.02
CA ASP A 164 2.45 -0.42 1.22
C ASP A 164 2.01 1.05 1.16
N PRO A 165 0.99 1.47 1.93
CA PRO A 165 0.49 2.84 1.89
C PRO A 165 1.54 3.89 2.27
N ALA A 166 2.44 3.57 3.20
CA ALA A 166 3.46 4.51 3.66
C ALA A 166 4.54 4.71 2.60
N GLU A 167 4.93 3.63 1.94
CA GLU A 167 5.91 3.68 0.85
C GLU A 167 5.33 4.37 -0.39
N LEU A 168 4.07 4.10 -0.75
CA LEU A 168 3.38 4.81 -1.84
C LEU A 168 3.34 6.32 -1.60
N MET A 169 3.09 6.77 -0.37
CA MET A 169 3.15 8.20 -0.04
C MET A 169 4.56 8.78 -0.21
N THR A 170 5.58 8.02 0.13
CA THR A 170 6.98 8.44 -0.06
C THR A 170 7.30 8.58 -1.56
N LEU A 171 6.93 7.59 -2.36
CA LEU A 171 7.09 7.62 -3.81
C LEU A 171 6.36 8.82 -4.44
N ALA A 172 5.13 9.09 -4.00
CA ALA A 172 4.35 10.24 -4.48
C ALA A 172 5.01 11.59 -4.14
N ILE A 173 5.76 11.68 -3.05
CA ILE A 173 6.52 12.87 -2.68
C ILE A 173 7.77 13.01 -3.55
N GLU A 174 8.49 11.91 -3.77
CA GLU A 174 9.70 11.88 -4.60
C GLU A 174 9.43 12.23 -6.07
N GLU A 175 8.31 11.75 -6.61
CA GLU A 175 7.88 12.07 -7.99
C GLU A 175 7.59 13.57 -8.21
N ALA A 176 7.35 14.29 -7.14
CA ALA A 176 6.97 15.70 -7.17
C ALA A 176 8.14 16.67 -6.98
N LEU A 177 9.34 16.17 -6.71
CA LEU A 177 10.58 16.95 -6.59
C LEU A 177 11.31 17.02 -7.91
#